data_06c1018fd1cbfac352d6bf4b6be20e4e
#
_entry.id   06c1018fd1cbfac352d6bf4b6be20e4e
#
_cell.length_a   1.000
_cell.length_b   1.000
_cell.length_c   1.000
_cell.angle_alpha   90.00
_cell.angle_beta   90.00
_cell.angle_gamma   90.00
#
_symmetry.space_group_name_H-M   'P 1'
#
loop_
_entity.id
_entity.type
_entity.pdbx_description
1 polymer ?
#
loop_
_entity_poly.entity_id
_entity_poly.type
_entity_poly.pdbx_seq_one_letter_code
_entity_poly.pdbx_strand_id
1 'polypeptide(L)'
;MFDPREKIALFIDGANLYATSKALGFDIDYRKMLGHFSKKGYLLRAYYYTALIEDQEYSSIRPLIDWLDYNGFKVVTKAAREFTDSMGRRKIKGNMDIELVIDALQLSDTVDHFVLFSGDGDFKSLVDALQRKGRKVSVISTVMSQPPMISDELRRVADHFIDLSTLKNDIGRALSDRPQNERAVVDRMVGAGTEVDDNGYDD
;
A
#
# COMPACT_ATOMS: atom_id res chain seq x y z
N MET A 1 -4.95 17.78 9.39
CA MET A 1 -4.96 16.60 10.26
C MET A 1 -6.39 16.05 10.28
N PHE A 2 -6.69 14.89 10.86
CA PHE A 2 -8.02 14.27 10.82
C PHE A 2 -9.07 15.07 11.60
N ASP A 3 -10.29 15.16 11.06
CA ASP A 3 -11.47 15.68 11.74
C ASP A 3 -12.41 14.50 12.04
N PRO A 4 -12.90 14.31 13.28
CA PRO A 4 -13.80 13.20 13.63
C PRO A 4 -15.11 13.16 12.85
N ARG A 5 -15.49 14.26 12.21
CA ARG A 5 -16.71 14.36 11.38
C ARG A 5 -16.50 13.90 9.95
N GLU A 6 -15.24 13.79 9.49
CA GLU A 6 -14.90 13.40 8.13
C GLU A 6 -15.16 11.91 7.88
N LYS A 7 -15.67 11.60 6.70
CA LYS A 7 -15.72 10.25 6.16
C LYS A 7 -14.35 9.91 5.59
N ILE A 8 -13.70 8.92 6.20
CA ILE A 8 -12.35 8.47 5.84
C ILE A 8 -12.45 7.19 5.01
N ALA A 9 -11.62 7.06 3.98
CA ALA A 9 -11.37 5.79 3.32
C ALA A 9 -9.88 5.51 3.22
N LEU A 10 -9.48 4.26 3.45
CA LEU A 10 -8.11 3.80 3.32
C LEU A 10 -7.92 3.15 1.95
N PHE A 11 -6.85 3.51 1.27
CA PHE A 11 -6.41 2.93 0.01
C PHE A 11 -5.01 2.38 0.22
N ILE A 12 -4.89 1.06 0.24
CA ILE A 12 -3.67 0.38 0.64
C ILE A 12 -3.08 -0.34 -0.57
N ASP A 13 -1.99 0.21 -1.08
CA ASP A 13 -1.11 -0.50 -2.01
C ASP A 13 -0.36 -1.57 -1.22
N GLY A 14 -0.81 -2.81 -1.35
CA GLY A 14 -0.32 -3.92 -0.53
C GLY A 14 1.17 -4.19 -0.73
N ALA A 15 1.68 -4.08 -1.97
CA ALA A 15 3.08 -4.31 -2.28
C ALA A 15 3.97 -3.21 -1.67
N ASN A 16 3.58 -1.95 -1.85
CA ASN A 16 4.34 -0.81 -1.31
C ASN A 16 4.32 -0.77 0.22
N LEU A 17 3.14 -0.96 0.84
CA LEU A 17 3.02 -1.02 2.31
C LEU A 17 3.87 -2.15 2.89
N TYR A 18 3.86 -3.33 2.26
CA TYR A 18 4.67 -4.46 2.69
C TYR A 18 6.17 -4.16 2.64
N ALA A 19 6.65 -3.64 1.50
CA ALA A 19 8.05 -3.26 1.34
C ALA A 19 8.46 -2.19 2.36
N THR A 20 7.61 -1.18 2.58
CA THR A 20 7.85 -0.10 3.54
C THR A 20 7.91 -0.62 4.97
N SER A 21 6.97 -1.46 5.39
CA SER A 21 6.95 -2.01 6.76
C SER A 21 8.14 -2.93 7.03
N LYS A 22 8.56 -3.70 6.01
CA LYS A 22 9.79 -4.51 6.10
C LYS A 22 11.04 -3.66 6.28
N ALA A 23 11.18 -2.60 5.48
CA ALA A 23 12.31 -1.68 5.61
C ALA A 23 12.38 -1.06 7.01
N LEU A 24 11.25 -0.85 7.67
CA LEU A 24 11.13 -0.32 9.03
C LEU A 24 11.23 -1.39 10.13
N GLY A 25 11.32 -2.67 9.77
CA GLY A 25 11.52 -3.78 10.72
C GLY A 25 10.29 -4.11 11.57
N PHE A 26 9.08 -3.96 11.05
CA PHE A 26 7.85 -4.41 11.70
C PHE A 26 6.78 -4.85 10.70
N ASP A 27 5.81 -5.63 11.19
CA ASP A 27 4.65 -6.03 10.41
C ASP A 27 3.45 -5.18 10.73
N ILE A 28 2.52 -5.09 9.78
CA ILE A 28 1.24 -4.43 9.99
C ILE A 28 0.25 -5.37 10.68
N ASP A 29 -0.35 -4.88 11.76
CA ASP A 29 -1.56 -5.46 12.35
C ASP A 29 -2.78 -4.75 11.75
N TYR A 30 -3.39 -5.36 10.76
CA TYR A 30 -4.51 -4.78 10.02
C TYR A 30 -5.76 -4.54 10.90
N ARG A 31 -5.95 -5.32 11.96
CA ARG A 31 -7.04 -5.08 12.92
C ARG A 31 -6.79 -3.80 13.72
N LYS A 32 -5.56 -3.62 14.21
CA LYS A 32 -5.17 -2.37 14.87
C LYS A 32 -5.27 -1.18 13.92
N MET A 33 -4.91 -1.36 12.65
CA MET A 33 -5.03 -0.31 11.63
C MET A 33 -6.48 0.17 11.50
N LEU A 34 -7.46 -0.73 11.31
CA LEU A 34 -8.87 -0.35 11.28
C LEU A 34 -9.29 0.39 12.56
N GLY A 35 -8.91 -0.16 13.73
CA GLY A 35 -9.21 0.47 15.02
C GLY A 35 -8.58 1.85 15.20
N HIS A 36 -7.36 2.05 14.70
CA HIS A 36 -6.68 3.34 14.74
C HIS A 36 -7.42 4.40 13.92
N PHE A 37 -7.75 4.08 12.66
CA PHE A 37 -8.42 5.04 11.77
C PHE A 37 -9.89 5.26 12.11
N SER A 38 -10.58 4.27 12.64
CA SER A 38 -11.97 4.43 13.15
C SER A 38 -12.08 5.42 14.31
N LYS A 39 -10.98 5.68 15.02
CA LYS A 39 -10.92 6.72 16.08
C LYS A 39 -10.62 8.12 15.52
N LYS A 40 -10.20 8.22 14.26
CA LYS A 40 -9.83 9.50 13.62
C LYS A 40 -10.99 10.17 12.89
N GLY A 41 -12.03 9.39 12.52
CA GLY A 41 -13.20 9.85 11.82
C GLY A 41 -14.15 8.69 11.50
N TYR A 42 -15.16 8.93 10.68
CA TYR A 42 -16.06 7.86 10.23
C TYR A 42 -15.34 7.03 9.13
N LEU A 43 -14.75 5.92 9.52
CA LEU A 43 -14.10 5.00 8.57
C LEU A 43 -15.16 4.31 7.70
N LEU A 44 -15.32 4.82 6.47
CA LEU A 44 -16.31 4.33 5.51
C LEU A 44 -15.89 3.01 4.89
N ARG A 45 -14.64 2.92 4.43
CA ARG A 45 -14.06 1.75 3.73
C ARG A 45 -12.56 1.66 3.95
N ALA A 46 -12.04 0.43 3.86
CA ALA A 46 -10.63 0.15 3.76
C ALA A 46 -10.41 -0.79 2.58
N TYR A 47 -9.73 -0.30 1.55
CA TYR A 47 -9.37 -1.07 0.35
C TYR A 47 -7.95 -1.60 0.47
N TYR A 48 -7.75 -2.84 0.05
CA TYR A 48 -6.45 -3.47 -0.05
C TYR A 48 -6.23 -3.99 -1.46
N TYR A 49 -5.22 -3.47 -2.15
CA TYR A 49 -4.90 -3.80 -3.52
C TYR A 49 -3.68 -4.71 -3.58
N THR A 50 -3.80 -5.83 -4.27
CA THR A 50 -2.68 -6.76 -4.43
C THR A 50 -2.80 -7.58 -5.70
N ALA A 51 -1.64 -7.87 -6.32
CA ALA A 51 -1.57 -8.79 -7.44
C ALA A 51 -1.38 -10.23 -6.93
N LEU A 52 -2.03 -11.18 -7.61
CA LEU A 52 -1.91 -12.62 -7.35
C LEU A 52 -1.26 -13.32 -8.55
N ILE A 53 -0.26 -14.14 -8.30
CA ILE A 53 0.36 -14.96 -9.36
C ILE A 53 -0.59 -16.14 -9.66
N GLU A 54 -1.04 -16.26 -10.92
CA GLU A 54 -2.06 -17.21 -11.36
C GLU A 54 -1.65 -18.69 -11.18
N ASP A 55 -0.36 -19.02 -11.31
CA ASP A 55 0.14 -20.39 -11.37
C ASP A 55 0.51 -21.00 -10.02
N GLN A 56 0.22 -20.33 -8.89
CA GLN A 56 0.49 -20.87 -7.58
C GLN A 56 -0.81 -21.24 -6.85
N GLU A 57 -1.21 -22.51 -6.90
CA GLU A 57 -2.30 -23.06 -6.06
C GLU A 57 -2.10 -22.75 -4.56
N TYR A 58 -0.85 -22.49 -4.14
CA TYR A 58 -0.46 -22.07 -2.80
C TYR A 58 0.21 -20.68 -2.83
N SER A 59 -0.55 -19.65 -3.14
CA SER A 59 -0.06 -18.28 -2.92
C SER A 59 -0.02 -18.00 -1.42
N SER A 60 1.16 -17.68 -0.92
CA SER A 60 1.40 -17.37 0.50
C SER A 60 0.65 -16.16 1.04
N ILE A 61 0.17 -15.30 0.15
CA ILE A 61 -0.63 -14.13 0.52
C ILE A 61 -2.13 -14.48 0.65
N ARG A 62 -2.58 -15.63 0.12
CA ARG A 62 -4.00 -16.01 0.15
C ARG A 62 -4.60 -16.02 1.55
N PRO A 63 -3.96 -16.59 2.59
CA PRO A 63 -4.49 -16.51 3.95
C PRO A 63 -4.68 -15.08 4.47
N LEU A 64 -3.81 -14.16 4.09
CA LEU A 64 -3.96 -12.74 4.42
C LEU A 64 -5.16 -12.13 3.69
N ILE A 65 -5.32 -12.42 2.41
CA ILE A 65 -6.43 -11.93 1.58
C ILE A 65 -7.76 -12.39 2.16
N ASP A 66 -7.90 -13.70 2.42
CA ASP A 66 -9.11 -14.28 3.01
C ASP A 66 -9.40 -13.63 4.38
N TRP A 67 -8.37 -13.47 5.21
CA TRP A 67 -8.54 -12.81 6.49
C TRP A 67 -9.01 -11.35 6.33
N LEU A 68 -8.43 -10.58 5.42
CA LEU A 68 -8.80 -9.19 5.16
C LEU A 68 -10.26 -9.07 4.71
N ASP A 69 -10.70 -9.92 3.76
CA ASP A 69 -12.08 -9.94 3.27
C ASP A 69 -13.09 -10.20 4.40
N TYR A 70 -12.76 -11.12 5.33
CA TYR A 70 -13.62 -11.42 6.48
C TYR A 70 -13.57 -10.35 7.57
N ASN A 71 -12.58 -9.47 7.56
CA ASN A 71 -12.34 -8.52 8.65
C ASN A 71 -12.52 -7.05 8.26
N GLY A 72 -13.38 -6.77 7.26
CA GLY A 72 -13.85 -5.42 6.96
C GLY A 72 -13.02 -4.64 5.94
N PHE A 73 -12.10 -5.31 5.24
CA PHE A 73 -11.44 -4.73 4.07
C PHE A 73 -12.20 -5.11 2.79
N LYS A 74 -12.15 -4.25 1.82
CA LYS A 74 -12.48 -4.58 0.45
C LYS A 74 -11.18 -4.95 -0.26
N VAL A 75 -10.97 -6.25 -0.49
CA VAL A 75 -9.78 -6.71 -1.22
C VAL A 75 -10.03 -6.65 -2.72
N VAL A 76 -9.12 -6.01 -3.44
CA VAL A 76 -9.11 -5.91 -4.89
C VAL A 76 -7.88 -6.66 -5.39
N THR A 77 -8.11 -7.70 -6.19
CA THR A 77 -7.04 -8.54 -6.70
C THR A 77 -7.00 -8.53 -8.22
N LYS A 78 -5.81 -8.69 -8.77
CA LYS A 78 -5.56 -8.85 -10.19
C LYS A 78 -4.60 -10.01 -10.41
N ALA A 79 -4.88 -10.81 -11.42
CA ALA A 79 -3.94 -11.83 -11.84
C ALA A 79 -2.65 -11.21 -12.35
N ALA A 80 -1.53 -11.54 -11.71
CA ALA A 80 -0.20 -11.17 -12.15
C ALA A 80 0.35 -12.25 -13.07
N ARG A 81 0.96 -11.84 -14.18
CA ARG A 81 1.66 -12.75 -15.08
C ARG A 81 3.16 -12.68 -14.83
N GLU A 82 3.76 -13.83 -14.60
CA GLU A 82 5.20 -13.98 -14.66
C GLU A 82 5.63 -14.00 -16.14
N PHE A 83 6.63 -13.19 -16.48
CA PHE A 83 7.32 -13.28 -17.77
C PHE A 83 8.82 -13.20 -17.55
N THR A 84 9.55 -13.86 -18.44
CA THR A 84 10.98 -13.80 -18.45
C THR A 84 11.41 -12.74 -19.45
N ASP A 85 12.18 -11.76 -19.01
CA ASP A 85 12.73 -10.74 -19.90
C ASP A 85 13.80 -11.31 -20.83
N SER A 86 14.25 -10.51 -21.79
CA SER A 86 15.28 -10.90 -22.77
C SER A 86 16.62 -11.29 -22.14
N MET A 87 16.84 -10.97 -20.86
CA MET A 87 18.04 -11.31 -20.09
C MET A 87 17.84 -12.55 -19.19
N GLY A 88 16.71 -13.26 -19.33
CA GLY A 88 16.40 -14.45 -18.53
C GLY A 88 15.92 -14.17 -17.10
N ARG A 89 15.64 -12.91 -16.74
CA ARG A 89 15.15 -12.52 -15.42
C ARG A 89 13.65 -12.67 -15.35
N ARG A 90 13.14 -13.28 -14.28
CA ARG A 90 11.70 -13.35 -14.02
C ARG A 90 11.19 -12.00 -13.55
N LYS A 91 10.22 -11.44 -14.25
CA LYS A 91 9.49 -10.22 -13.88
C LYS A 91 8.02 -10.54 -13.69
N ILE A 92 7.42 -9.93 -12.67
CA ILE A 92 5.99 -10.03 -12.39
C ILE A 92 5.34 -8.74 -12.85
N LYS A 93 4.39 -8.83 -13.78
CA LYS A 93 3.58 -7.70 -14.23
C LYS A 93 2.21 -7.77 -13.55
N GLY A 94 1.97 -6.92 -12.57
CA GLY A 94 0.74 -6.91 -11.78
C GLY A 94 0.58 -5.65 -10.94
N ASN A 95 0.78 -4.47 -11.57
CA ASN A 95 0.55 -3.18 -10.94
C ASN A 95 -0.97 -2.97 -10.72
N MET A 96 -1.37 -2.49 -9.53
CA MET A 96 -2.75 -2.25 -9.12
C MET A 96 -3.13 -0.76 -9.11
N ASP A 97 -2.28 0.12 -9.64
CA ASP A 97 -2.45 1.58 -9.56
C ASP A 97 -3.72 2.04 -10.26
N ILE A 98 -4.04 1.43 -11.41
CA ILE A 98 -5.22 1.80 -12.19
C ILE A 98 -6.50 1.46 -11.39
N GLU A 99 -6.59 0.27 -10.82
CA GLU A 99 -7.72 -0.17 -10.01
C GLU A 99 -7.89 0.73 -8.78
N LEU A 100 -6.79 1.06 -8.08
CA LEU A 100 -6.79 1.96 -6.93
C LEU A 100 -7.26 3.37 -7.33
N VAL A 101 -6.74 3.91 -8.43
CA VAL A 101 -7.11 5.25 -8.93
C VAL A 101 -8.59 5.31 -9.29
N ILE A 102 -9.11 4.30 -9.99
CA ILE A 102 -10.53 4.24 -10.38
C ILE A 102 -11.43 4.22 -9.15
N ASP A 103 -11.16 3.34 -8.19
CA ASP A 103 -11.96 3.21 -6.96
C ASP A 103 -11.91 4.52 -6.13
N ALA A 104 -10.74 5.15 -6.03
CA ALA A 104 -10.60 6.42 -5.31
C ALA A 104 -11.42 7.54 -5.98
N LEU A 105 -11.37 7.64 -7.31
CA LEU A 105 -12.14 8.65 -8.04
C LEU A 105 -13.64 8.41 -7.95
N GLN A 106 -14.10 7.15 -7.98
CA GLN A 106 -15.51 6.79 -7.82
C GLN A 106 -16.05 7.18 -6.43
N LEU A 107 -15.21 7.10 -5.39
CA LEU A 107 -15.59 7.47 -4.03
C LEU A 107 -15.45 8.97 -3.73
N SER A 108 -14.91 9.74 -4.65
CA SER A 108 -14.57 11.15 -4.43
C SER A 108 -15.77 12.04 -4.08
N ASP A 109 -16.99 11.64 -4.40
CA ASP A 109 -18.20 12.40 -4.04
C ASP A 109 -18.72 12.04 -2.63
N THR A 110 -18.25 10.94 -2.04
CA THR A 110 -18.73 10.42 -0.76
C THR A 110 -17.71 10.55 0.38
N VAL A 111 -16.42 10.42 0.07
CA VAL A 111 -15.31 10.45 1.03
C VAL A 111 -14.75 11.85 1.15
N ASP A 112 -14.53 12.30 2.36
CA ASP A 112 -13.96 13.62 2.65
C ASP A 112 -12.43 13.57 2.74
N HIS A 113 -11.88 12.46 3.28
CA HIS A 113 -10.46 12.31 3.55
C HIS A 113 -9.93 10.95 3.08
N PHE A 114 -9.11 10.96 2.07
CA PHE A 114 -8.44 9.79 1.51
C PHE A 114 -7.12 9.53 2.22
N VAL A 115 -6.89 8.30 2.66
CA VAL A 115 -5.64 7.88 3.28
C VAL A 115 -4.97 6.86 2.37
N LEU A 116 -3.90 7.27 1.71
CA LEU A 116 -3.15 6.48 0.75
C LEU A 116 -1.91 5.89 1.43
N PHE A 117 -1.84 4.56 1.49
CA PHE A 117 -0.65 3.82 1.93
C PHE A 117 0.16 3.42 0.70
N SER A 118 0.92 4.34 0.17
CA SER A 118 1.90 4.15 -0.90
C SER A 118 2.89 5.30 -0.92
N GLY A 119 4.09 5.04 -1.40
CA GLY A 119 5.11 6.06 -1.66
C GLY A 119 5.34 6.31 -3.14
N ASP A 120 4.57 5.65 -4.02
CA ASP A 120 4.75 5.70 -5.45
C ASP A 120 4.37 7.08 -6.01
N GLY A 121 5.29 7.67 -6.78
CA GLY A 121 5.13 8.97 -7.42
C GLY A 121 4.00 9.01 -8.46
N ASP A 122 3.64 7.87 -9.05
CA ASP A 122 2.58 7.79 -10.04
C ASP A 122 1.21 8.21 -9.48
N PHE A 123 1.02 8.09 -8.17
CA PHE A 123 -0.20 8.56 -7.48
C PHE A 123 -0.29 10.08 -7.32
N LYS A 124 0.74 10.85 -7.70
CA LYS A 124 0.68 12.32 -7.67
C LYS A 124 -0.55 12.85 -8.42
N SER A 125 -0.81 12.32 -9.61
CA SER A 125 -1.96 12.75 -10.43
C SER A 125 -3.31 12.44 -9.77
N LEU A 126 -3.42 11.33 -9.01
CA LEU A 126 -4.60 11.01 -8.22
C LEU A 126 -4.81 12.03 -7.10
N VAL A 127 -3.74 12.36 -6.35
CA VAL A 127 -3.81 13.35 -5.27
C VAL A 127 -4.29 14.70 -5.80
N ASP A 128 -3.67 15.19 -6.87
CA ASP A 128 -4.09 16.44 -7.54
C ASP A 128 -5.57 16.40 -7.98
N ALA A 129 -6.05 15.28 -8.50
CA ALA A 129 -7.43 15.13 -8.93
C ALA A 129 -8.44 15.16 -7.76
N LEU A 130 -8.11 14.51 -6.66
CA LEU A 130 -8.94 14.50 -5.44
C LEU A 130 -8.98 15.88 -4.78
N GLN A 131 -7.85 16.57 -4.71
CA GLN A 131 -7.76 17.94 -4.17
C GLN A 131 -8.55 18.93 -5.00
N ARG A 132 -8.54 18.83 -6.34
CA ARG A 132 -9.43 19.65 -7.21
C ARG A 132 -10.91 19.44 -6.95
N LYS A 133 -11.29 18.27 -6.40
CA LYS A 133 -12.66 17.98 -5.95
C LYS A 133 -12.91 18.42 -4.49
N GLY A 134 -11.97 19.13 -3.87
CA GLY A 134 -12.06 19.60 -2.48
C GLY A 134 -11.88 18.48 -1.44
N ARG A 135 -11.21 17.36 -1.82
CA ARG A 135 -10.95 16.24 -0.91
C ARG A 135 -9.56 16.34 -0.30
N LYS A 136 -9.44 15.93 0.97
CA LYS A 136 -8.15 15.84 1.64
C LYS A 136 -7.48 14.51 1.32
N VAL A 137 -6.16 14.53 1.17
CA VAL A 137 -5.35 13.33 0.96
C VAL A 137 -4.19 13.30 1.94
N SER A 138 -4.18 12.28 2.81
CA SER A 138 -3.01 11.93 3.62
C SER A 138 -2.26 10.78 2.96
N VAL A 139 -0.96 10.93 2.79
CA VAL A 139 -0.07 9.89 2.27
C VAL A 139 0.73 9.29 3.41
N ILE A 140 0.78 7.96 3.48
CA ILE A 140 1.51 7.19 4.49
C ILE A 140 2.58 6.35 3.81
N SER A 141 3.83 6.65 4.08
CA SER A 141 5.03 5.93 3.64
C SER A 141 6.17 6.28 4.59
N THR A 142 7.45 6.18 4.19
CA THR A 142 8.56 6.51 5.07
C THR A 142 9.71 7.21 4.36
N VAL A 143 10.37 8.11 5.10
CA VAL A 143 11.68 8.68 4.77
C VAL A 143 12.80 8.04 5.59
N MET A 144 12.48 7.13 6.49
CA MET A 144 13.44 6.54 7.44
C MET A 144 14.19 5.33 6.87
N SER A 145 13.88 4.90 5.64
CA SER A 145 14.61 3.87 4.92
C SER A 145 15.65 4.47 3.96
N GLN A 146 16.60 3.63 3.51
CA GLN A 146 17.60 3.99 2.50
C GLN A 146 17.50 3.00 1.31
N PRO A 147 17.03 3.47 0.14
CA PRO A 147 16.49 4.81 -0.16
C PRO A 147 15.14 5.05 0.54
N PRO A 148 14.66 6.31 0.61
CA PRO A 148 13.31 6.62 1.06
C PRO A 148 12.26 5.89 0.21
N MET A 149 11.18 5.42 0.87
CA MET A 149 10.09 4.71 0.19
C MET A 149 8.99 5.66 -0.31
N ILE A 150 9.16 6.96 -0.13
CA ILE A 150 8.26 7.99 -0.63
C ILE A 150 8.96 8.82 -1.70
N SER A 151 8.30 9.02 -2.84
CA SER A 151 8.79 9.96 -3.85
C SER A 151 8.61 11.42 -3.38
N ASP A 152 9.56 12.27 -3.74
CA ASP A 152 9.51 13.70 -3.39
C ASP A 152 8.26 14.38 -3.97
N GLU A 153 7.84 13.99 -5.17
CA GLU A 153 6.69 14.57 -5.84
C GLU A 153 5.38 14.26 -5.12
N LEU A 154 5.17 13.00 -4.74
CA LEU A 154 3.98 12.59 -4.01
C LEU A 154 3.95 13.22 -2.61
N ARG A 155 5.09 13.27 -1.93
CA ARG A 155 5.20 13.90 -0.62
C ARG A 155 4.85 15.39 -0.63
N ARG A 156 5.24 16.10 -1.69
CA ARG A 156 4.99 17.57 -1.82
C ARG A 156 3.54 17.90 -2.12
N VAL A 157 2.83 17.06 -2.85
CA VAL A 157 1.44 17.31 -3.22
C VAL A 157 0.44 16.91 -2.14
N ALA A 158 0.79 15.98 -1.26
CA ALA A 158 -0.09 15.50 -0.19
C ALA A 158 -0.47 16.62 0.79
N ASP A 159 -1.75 16.69 1.21
CA ASP A 159 -2.18 17.60 2.27
C ASP A 159 -1.49 17.28 3.60
N HIS A 160 -1.27 15.98 3.85
CA HIS A 160 -0.51 15.51 5.00
C HIS A 160 0.35 14.32 4.62
N PHE A 161 1.61 14.35 5.01
CA PHE A 161 2.49 13.19 5.02
C PHE A 161 2.61 12.65 6.45
N ILE A 162 2.38 11.34 6.61
CA ILE A 162 2.53 10.64 7.87
C ILE A 162 3.60 9.57 7.69
N ASP A 163 4.70 9.68 8.41
CA ASP A 163 5.72 8.63 8.37
C ASP A 163 5.21 7.36 9.05
N LEU A 164 5.24 6.24 8.35
CA LEU A 164 4.74 4.95 8.82
C LEU A 164 5.46 4.50 10.11
N SER A 165 6.71 4.90 10.31
CA SER A 165 7.46 4.61 11.53
C SER A 165 6.79 5.17 12.78
N THR A 166 6.11 6.32 12.67
CA THR A 166 5.40 6.95 13.79
C THR A 166 4.15 6.18 14.21
N LEU A 167 3.62 5.35 13.32
CA LEU A 167 2.45 4.51 13.57
C LEU A 167 2.79 3.12 14.13
N LYS A 168 4.08 2.78 14.25
CA LYS A 168 4.55 1.45 14.66
C LYS A 168 3.88 0.95 15.95
N ASN A 169 3.72 1.80 16.94
CA ASN A 169 3.11 1.41 18.22
C ASN A 169 1.58 1.25 18.11
N ASP A 170 0.94 1.94 17.17
CA ASP A 170 -0.51 1.93 17.01
C ASP A 170 -1.00 0.81 16.11
N ILE A 171 -0.26 0.50 15.04
CA ILE A 171 -0.70 -0.45 14.00
C ILE A 171 0.32 -1.56 13.72
N GLY A 172 1.45 -1.59 14.45
CA GLY A 172 2.49 -2.57 14.23
C GLY A 172 2.42 -3.78 15.15
N ARG A 173 3.06 -4.86 14.72
CA ARG A 173 3.49 -5.99 15.54
C ARG A 173 4.97 -6.28 15.25
N ALA A 174 5.70 -6.88 16.21
CA ALA A 174 7.10 -7.22 15.97
C ALA A 174 7.22 -8.34 14.92
N LEU A 175 8.26 -8.29 14.09
CA LEU A 175 8.55 -9.37 13.12
C LEU A 175 8.79 -10.72 13.80
N SER A 176 9.28 -10.71 15.05
CA SER A 176 9.46 -11.90 15.90
C SER A 176 8.17 -12.67 16.17
N ASP A 177 7.02 -12.00 16.12
CA ASP A 177 5.72 -12.57 16.48
C ASP A 177 5.05 -13.31 15.31
N ARG A 178 5.73 -13.41 14.17
CA ARG A 178 5.26 -14.21 13.03
C ARG A 178 5.43 -15.70 13.27
N PRO A 179 4.44 -16.53 12.95
CA PRO A 179 4.63 -17.97 12.81
C PRO A 179 5.77 -18.28 11.81
N GLN A 180 6.60 -19.26 12.12
CA GLN A 180 7.77 -19.60 11.27
C GLN A 180 7.41 -19.90 9.81
N ASN A 181 6.23 -20.45 9.55
CA ASN A 181 5.76 -20.76 8.20
C ASN A 181 5.48 -19.53 7.32
N GLU A 182 5.14 -18.37 7.91
CA GLU A 182 4.90 -17.14 7.16
C GLU A 182 6.19 -16.40 6.80
N ARG A 183 7.28 -16.61 7.56
CA ARG A 183 8.57 -15.91 7.33
C ARG A 183 9.21 -16.30 6.00
N ALA A 184 9.24 -17.58 5.68
CA ALA A 184 9.95 -18.10 4.49
C ALA A 184 9.26 -17.74 3.17
N VAL A 185 7.96 -17.48 3.20
CA VAL A 185 7.15 -17.26 2.01
C VAL A 185 7.17 -15.80 1.60
N VAL A 186 7.10 -14.91 2.56
CA VAL A 186 7.06 -13.47 2.34
C VAL A 186 8.42 -12.95 1.85
N ASP A 187 9.53 -13.56 2.29
CA ASP A 187 10.89 -13.23 1.83
C ASP A 187 11.11 -13.51 0.34
N ARG A 188 10.40 -14.48 -0.23
CA ARG A 188 10.43 -14.76 -1.67
C ARG A 188 9.73 -13.70 -2.52
N MET A 189 8.71 -13.01 -1.99
CA MET A 189 7.98 -11.97 -2.72
C MET A 189 8.78 -10.67 -2.86
N VAL A 190 9.61 -10.34 -1.89
CA VAL A 190 10.41 -9.09 -1.88
C VAL A 190 11.64 -9.21 -2.79
N GLY A 191 12.22 -10.40 -2.91
CA GLY A 191 13.36 -10.63 -3.83
C GLY A 191 13.01 -10.46 -5.32
N ALA A 192 11.73 -10.43 -5.67
CA ALA A 192 11.26 -10.27 -7.05
C ALA A 192 10.91 -8.82 -7.44
N GLY A 193 10.82 -7.89 -6.46
CA GLY A 193 10.29 -6.54 -6.67
C GLY A 193 11.26 -5.36 -6.52
N THR A 194 12.52 -5.59 -6.17
CA THR A 194 13.50 -4.52 -5.93
C THR A 194 14.64 -4.50 -6.93
N GLU A 195 14.34 -4.34 -8.21
CA GLU A 195 15.32 -3.75 -9.14
C GLU A 195 14.71 -2.47 -9.69
N VAL A 196 15.09 -1.36 -9.08
CA VAL A 196 14.92 -0.01 -9.63
C VAL A 196 15.71 0.03 -10.92
N ASP A 197 15.07 0.31 -12.05
CA ASP A 197 15.76 0.61 -13.32
C ASP A 197 16.54 1.92 -13.13
N ASP A 198 17.82 1.79 -12.81
CA ASP A 198 18.84 2.82 -13.01
C ASP A 198 19.29 2.76 -14.48
N ASN A 199 18.46 3.21 -15.39
CA ASN A 199 18.87 3.49 -16.75
C ASN A 199 19.33 4.95 -16.82
N GLY A 200 20.61 5.15 -16.52
CA GLY A 200 21.32 6.34 -16.94
C GLY A 200 21.18 6.52 -18.45
N TYR A 201 20.59 7.61 -18.86
CA TYR A 201 20.76 8.16 -20.19
C TYR A 201 22.13 8.83 -20.22
N ASP A 202 23.09 8.18 -20.84
CA ASP A 202 24.25 8.83 -21.43
C ASP A 202 24.01 8.94 -22.94
N ASP A 203 24.15 10.20 -23.43
CA ASP A 203 24.19 10.76 -24.80
C ASP A 203 22.88 10.84 -25.58
#